data_33c1c86e9a41b7c6102fd4f68e4649c0
#
_entry.id   33c1c86e9a41b7c6102fd4f68e4649c0
#
_cell.length_a   1.000
_cell.length_b   1.000
_cell.length_c   1.000
_cell.angle_alpha   90.00
_cell.angle_beta   90.00
_cell.angle_gamma   90.00
#
_symmetry.space_group_name_H-M   'P 1'
#
loop_
_entity.id
_entity.type
_entity.pdbx_description
1 polymer ?
#
loop_
_entity_poly.entity_id
_entity_poly.type
_entity_poly.pdbx_seq_one_letter_code
_entity_poly.pdbx_strand_id
1 'polypeptide(L)'
;MPAWSKNYQVPRDWPHRRNSVLKRAGRQCEVVVDGVRCPNVATQVDHIINVAEGGSHDLTNLAAICIPHHATKSKAEAARGRARQPRERRDPEKHPGLL
;
A
#
# COMPACT_ATOMS: atom_id res chain seq x y z
N MET A 1 -15.03 4.28 -12.75
CA MET A 1 -13.73 3.72 -12.37
C MET A 1 -12.70 4.82 -12.29
N PRO A 2 -12.06 4.98 -11.17
CA PRO A 2 -11.01 5.99 -11.08
C PRO A 2 -9.87 5.71 -12.04
N ALA A 3 -9.25 6.76 -12.53
CA ALA A 3 -8.16 6.62 -13.48
C ALA A 3 -7.01 5.79 -12.95
N TRP A 4 -6.72 5.92 -11.65
CA TRP A 4 -5.64 5.16 -11.06
C TRP A 4 -5.87 3.66 -11.11
N SER A 5 -7.14 3.23 -11.09
CA SER A 5 -7.46 1.80 -11.18
C SER A 5 -7.04 1.19 -12.49
N LYS A 6 -7.02 1.99 -13.57
CA LYS A 6 -6.58 1.49 -14.87
C LYS A 6 -5.08 1.32 -14.91
N ASN A 7 -4.35 2.16 -14.17
CA ASN A 7 -2.89 2.12 -14.17
C ASN A 7 -2.36 1.17 -13.12
N TYR A 8 -3.16 0.88 -12.12
CA TYR A 8 -2.77 0.01 -11.03
C TYR A 8 -3.34 -1.37 -11.33
N GLN A 9 -2.60 -2.13 -12.09
CA GLN A 9 -3.04 -3.44 -12.52
C GLN A 9 -2.29 -4.52 -11.76
N VAL A 10 -3.04 -5.48 -11.24
CA VAL A 10 -2.43 -6.64 -10.61
C VAL A 10 -2.26 -7.73 -11.67
N PRO A 11 -1.31 -8.64 -11.49
CA PRO A 11 -1.12 -9.76 -12.41
C PRO A 11 -2.35 -10.64 -12.47
N ARG A 12 -2.50 -11.35 -13.58
CA ARG A 12 -3.59 -12.30 -13.72
C ARG A 12 -3.58 -13.37 -12.64
N ASP A 13 -2.40 -13.75 -12.19
CA ASP A 13 -2.24 -14.77 -11.16
C ASP A 13 -2.26 -14.18 -9.76
N TRP A 14 -2.83 -12.99 -9.58
CA TRP A 14 -2.87 -12.34 -8.28
C TRP A 14 -3.47 -13.21 -7.18
N PRO A 15 -4.61 -13.92 -7.42
CA PRO A 15 -5.13 -14.80 -6.37
C PRO A 15 -4.12 -15.88 -5.95
N HIS A 16 -3.36 -16.39 -6.90
CA HIS A 16 -2.34 -17.40 -6.61
C HIS A 16 -1.21 -16.78 -5.77
N ARG A 17 -0.73 -15.60 -6.15
CA ARG A 17 0.32 -14.92 -5.40
C ARG A 17 -0.14 -14.60 -3.99
N ARG A 18 -1.36 -14.11 -3.87
CA ARG A 18 -1.96 -13.79 -2.58
C ARG A 18 -2.02 -15.03 -1.69
N ASN A 19 -2.50 -16.13 -2.22
CA ASN A 19 -2.59 -17.37 -1.46
C ASN A 19 -1.22 -17.89 -1.05
N SER A 20 -0.23 -17.76 -1.92
CA SER A 20 1.14 -18.17 -1.62
C SER A 20 1.70 -17.38 -0.44
N VAL A 21 1.46 -16.08 -0.41
CA VAL A 21 1.93 -15.23 0.69
C VAL A 21 1.24 -15.58 2.00
N LEU A 22 -0.08 -15.75 1.96
CA LEU A 22 -0.82 -16.12 3.17
C LEU A 22 -0.38 -17.47 3.71
N LYS A 23 -0.14 -18.42 2.82
CA LYS A 23 0.32 -19.74 3.22
C LYS A 23 1.72 -19.69 3.82
N ARG A 24 2.63 -18.99 3.17
CA ARG A 24 3.99 -18.79 3.66
C ARG A 24 3.99 -18.19 5.06
N ALA A 25 3.10 -17.22 5.27
CA ALA A 25 3.01 -16.50 6.54
C ALA A 25 2.28 -17.26 7.63
N GLY A 26 1.67 -18.40 7.30
CA GLY A 26 0.84 -19.13 8.25
C GLY A 26 -0.39 -18.33 8.65
N ARG A 27 -0.87 -17.47 7.79
CA ARG A 27 -1.99 -16.56 8.00
C ARG A 27 -1.79 -15.61 9.19
N GLN A 28 -0.54 -15.36 9.51
CA GLN A 28 -0.16 -14.42 10.56
C GLN A 28 0.47 -13.19 9.93
N CYS A 29 0.18 -12.02 10.48
CA CYS A 29 0.75 -10.76 10.01
C CYS A 29 2.27 -10.84 9.99
N GLU A 30 2.88 -10.36 8.90
CA GLU A 30 4.33 -10.41 8.72
C GLU A 30 5.02 -9.12 9.16
N VAL A 31 4.26 -8.14 9.66
CA VAL A 31 4.85 -6.89 10.13
C VAL A 31 5.64 -7.14 11.40
N VAL A 32 6.86 -6.60 11.44
CA VAL A 32 7.74 -6.71 12.59
C VAL A 32 7.85 -5.35 13.24
N VAL A 33 7.60 -5.29 14.55
CA VAL A 33 7.71 -4.06 15.35
C VAL A 33 8.68 -4.35 16.48
N ASP A 34 9.74 -3.56 16.55
CA ASP A 34 10.76 -3.72 17.60
C ASP A 34 11.31 -5.14 17.67
N GLY A 35 11.53 -5.73 16.51
CA GLY A 35 12.09 -7.08 16.41
C GLY A 35 11.10 -8.20 16.67
N VAL A 36 9.83 -7.88 16.92
CA VAL A 36 8.81 -8.89 17.20
C VAL A 36 7.78 -8.90 16.08
N ARG A 37 7.51 -10.08 15.55
CA ARG A 37 6.50 -10.26 14.52
C ARG A 37 5.11 -10.11 15.13
N CYS A 38 4.25 -9.35 14.45
CA CYS A 38 2.87 -9.15 14.89
C CYS A 38 2.13 -10.48 15.00
N PRO A 39 1.44 -10.75 16.13
CA PRO A 39 0.73 -12.02 16.31
C PRO A 39 -0.65 -12.05 15.69
N ASN A 40 -1.14 -10.96 15.15
CA ASN A 40 -2.49 -10.88 14.62
C ASN A 40 -2.66 -11.75 13.38
N VAL A 41 -3.89 -12.22 13.18
CA VAL A 41 -4.24 -12.94 11.96
C VAL A 41 -4.15 -11.99 10.77
N ALA A 42 -3.55 -12.46 9.69
CA ALA A 42 -3.50 -11.72 8.44
C ALA A 42 -4.54 -12.26 7.49
N THR A 43 -5.40 -11.37 7.01
CA THR A 43 -6.43 -11.71 6.04
C THR A 43 -6.19 -11.01 4.70
N GLN A 44 -5.20 -10.14 4.65
CA GLN A 44 -4.90 -9.34 3.47
C GLN A 44 -3.44 -9.49 3.09
N VAL A 45 -3.16 -9.21 1.83
CA VAL A 45 -1.79 -9.19 1.31
C VAL A 45 -1.60 -7.82 0.68
N ASP A 46 -0.49 -7.17 1.02
CA ASP A 46 -0.18 -5.84 0.56
C ASP A 46 1.23 -5.79 0.01
N HIS A 47 1.52 -4.76 -0.77
CA HIS A 47 2.86 -4.51 -1.29
C HIS A 47 3.68 -3.82 -0.21
N ILE A 48 4.89 -4.31 0.02
CA ILE A 48 5.79 -3.67 0.98
C ILE A 48 6.14 -2.28 0.50
N ILE A 49 6.56 -2.16 -0.76
CA ILE A 49 6.70 -0.87 -1.42
C ILE A 49 5.52 -0.78 -2.37
N ASN A 50 4.68 0.23 -2.21
CA ASN A 50 3.47 0.28 -3.02
C ASN A 50 3.80 0.53 -4.49
N VAL A 51 2.86 0.15 -5.36
CA VAL A 51 3.08 0.24 -6.81
C VAL A 51 3.32 1.67 -7.26
N ALA A 52 2.63 2.62 -6.64
CA ALA A 52 2.80 4.04 -6.97
C ALA A 52 4.20 4.54 -6.64
N GLU A 53 4.91 3.86 -5.75
CA GLU A 53 6.27 4.21 -5.37
C GLU A 53 7.31 3.29 -6.01
N GLY A 54 6.91 2.54 -7.02
CA GLY A 54 7.83 1.70 -7.78
C GLY A 54 7.89 0.26 -7.33
N GLY A 55 6.99 -0.16 -6.45
CA GLY A 55 6.98 -1.55 -5.97
C GLY A 55 6.54 -2.53 -7.04
N SER A 56 7.11 -3.72 -7.01
CA SER A 56 6.77 -4.80 -7.94
C SER A 56 5.68 -5.68 -7.34
N HIS A 57 5.20 -6.63 -8.17
CA HIS A 57 4.26 -7.65 -7.74
C HIS A 57 4.95 -8.95 -7.34
N ASP A 58 6.26 -8.94 -7.19
CA ASP A 58 7.01 -10.14 -6.80
C ASP A 58 6.63 -10.56 -5.38
N LEU A 59 6.69 -11.85 -5.12
CA LEU A 59 6.38 -12.36 -3.79
C LEU A 59 7.26 -11.74 -2.71
N THR A 60 8.48 -11.36 -3.07
CA THR A 60 9.40 -10.69 -2.15
C THR A 60 8.95 -9.29 -1.75
N ASN A 61 8.07 -8.67 -2.56
CA ASN A 61 7.51 -7.36 -2.26
C ASN A 61 6.08 -7.44 -1.74
N LEU A 62 5.63 -8.63 -1.39
CA LEU A 62 4.29 -8.83 -0.85
C LEU A 62 4.38 -9.33 0.58
N ALA A 63 3.44 -8.92 1.41
CA ALA A 63 3.41 -9.33 2.80
C ALA A 63 1.98 -9.57 3.24
N ALA A 64 1.79 -10.61 4.05
CA ALA A 64 0.53 -10.83 4.73
C ALA A 64 0.41 -9.79 5.85
N ILE A 65 -0.73 -9.14 5.96
CA ILE A 65 -0.87 -8.02 6.88
C ILE A 65 -2.23 -8.06 7.55
N CYS A 66 -2.25 -7.71 8.82
CA CYS A 66 -3.50 -7.62 9.57
C CYS A 66 -4.20 -6.29 9.29
N ILE A 67 -5.49 -6.23 9.63
CA ILE A 67 -6.29 -5.05 9.34
C ILE A 67 -5.73 -3.77 9.98
N PRO A 68 -5.38 -3.75 11.27
CA PRO A 68 -4.84 -2.53 11.86
C PRO A 68 -3.55 -2.04 11.19
N HIS A 69 -2.63 -2.94 10.89
CA HIS A 69 -1.38 -2.55 10.25
C HIS A 69 -1.61 -2.11 8.80
N HIS A 70 -2.57 -2.74 8.11
CA HIS A 70 -2.93 -2.34 6.76
C HIS A 70 -3.48 -0.91 6.76
N ALA A 71 -4.34 -0.58 7.72
CA ALA A 71 -4.90 0.75 7.83
C ALA A 71 -3.82 1.81 8.08
N THR A 72 -2.89 1.52 8.98
CA THR A 72 -1.79 2.43 9.28
C THR A 72 -0.91 2.66 8.07
N LYS A 73 -0.58 1.56 7.36
CA LYS A 73 0.25 1.63 6.17
C LYS A 73 -0.43 2.43 5.07
N SER A 74 -1.72 2.21 4.86
CA SER A 74 -2.48 2.93 3.84
C SER A 74 -2.51 4.43 4.11
N LYS A 75 -2.66 4.82 5.35
CA LYS A 75 -2.63 6.23 5.73
C LYS A 75 -1.26 6.85 5.45
N ALA A 76 -0.19 6.14 5.78
CA ALA A 76 1.16 6.62 5.53
C ALA A 76 1.43 6.78 4.04
N GLU A 77 0.99 5.81 3.25
CA GLU A 77 1.15 5.86 1.79
C GLU A 77 0.36 7.00 1.18
N ALA A 78 -0.86 7.23 1.67
CA ALA A 78 -1.69 8.32 1.19
C ALA A 78 -1.05 9.67 1.53
N ALA A 79 -0.48 9.80 2.73
CA ALA A 79 0.21 11.02 3.12
C ALA A 79 1.41 11.29 2.22
N ARG A 80 2.20 10.27 1.92
CA ARG A 80 3.33 10.41 1.00
C ARG A 80 2.88 10.79 -0.40
N GLY A 81 1.77 10.21 -0.85
CA GLY A 81 1.19 10.55 -2.15
C GLY A 81 0.79 12.00 -2.23
N ARG A 82 0.14 12.51 -1.19
CA ARG A 82 -0.23 13.93 -1.14
C ARG A 82 0.99 14.83 -1.11
N ALA A 83 2.04 14.43 -0.40
CA ALA A 83 3.25 15.23 -0.33
C ALA A 83 3.96 15.33 -1.68
N ARG A 84 3.76 14.36 -2.57
CA ARG A 84 4.33 14.38 -3.91
C ARG A 84 3.56 15.26 -4.87
N GLN A 85 2.36 15.72 -4.51
CA GLN A 85 1.55 16.56 -5.38
C GLN A 85 2.22 17.94 -5.56
N PRO A 86 2.22 18.48 -6.78
CA PRO A 86 2.75 19.83 -6.97
C PRO A 86 1.96 20.83 -6.16
N ARG A 87 2.67 21.76 -5.53
CA ARG A 87 2.01 22.74 -4.68
C ARG A 87 1.15 23.71 -5.47
N GLU A 88 1.59 24.04 -6.67
CA GLU A 88 0.85 24.98 -7.50
C GLU A 88 -0.56 24.50 -7.80
N ARG A 89 -0.81 23.22 -7.69
CA ARG A 89 -2.16 22.71 -7.90
C ARG A 89 -3.13 23.16 -6.83
N ARG A 90 -2.62 23.50 -5.67
CA ARG A 90 -3.47 23.85 -4.56
C ARG A 90 -3.69 25.31 -4.41
N ASP A 91 -2.91 26.11 -5.14
CA ASP A 91 -3.10 27.53 -5.12
C ASP A 91 -4.38 27.87 -5.80
N PRO A 92 -5.00 28.84 -5.29
CA PRO A 92 -6.21 29.25 -5.98
C PRO A 92 -6.34 30.66 -6.37
N GLU A 93 -5.00 30.48 -6.28
CA GLU A 93 -4.99 30.85 -6.29
C GLU A 93 -5.11 31.45 -6.23
N LYS A 94 -4.86 31.82 -6.45
CA LYS A 94 -4.55 32.12 -6.40
C LYS A 94 -5.32 32.42 -6.15
N HIS A 95 -5.61 32.82 -5.88
CA HIS A 95 -5.91 33.04 -5.63
C HIS A 95 -6.04 33.65 -5.22
N PRO A 96 -6.09 34.10 -5.29
CA PRO A 96 -5.93 34.79 -5.08
C PRO A 96 -5.70 35.14 -4.53
N GLY A 97 -5.53 35.55 -4.64
CA GLY A 97 -4.95 35.77 -4.22
C GLY A 97 -4.90 35.94 -3.75
N LEU A 98 -4.87 36.10 -4.02
CA LEU A 98 -4.56 36.09 -3.90
C LEU A 98 -4.69 36.31 -3.52
N LEU A 99 -4.74 36.57 -3.62
CA LEU A 99 -4.65 36.66 -3.65
C LEU A 99 -4.63 36.68 -3.47
#